data_6b86cbc07e1e9dfbcae426704724f845
#
_entry.id   6b86cbc07e1e9dfbcae426704724f845
#
_cell.length_a   1.000
_cell.length_b   1.000
_cell.length_c   1.000
_cell.angle_alpha   90.00
_cell.angle_beta   90.00
_cell.angle_gamma   90.00
#
_symmetry.space_group_name_H-M   'P 1'
#
loop_
_entity.id
_entity.type
_entity.pdbx_description
1 polymer ?
#
loop_
_entity_poly.entity_id
_entity_poly.type
_entity_poly.pdbx_seq_one_letter_code
_entity_poly.pdbx_strand_id
1 'polypeptide(L)'
;MKITLLFFARFRQCLATDQEVIDAPAGSTVADIVDMLAGRGDIWQEVFADDARVMAAINEQMTTLESSLQDGDTLALFPPVTGG
;
A
#
# COMPACT_ATOMS: atom_id res chain seq x y z
N MET A 1 5.11 -11.93 8.67
CA MET A 1 3.64 -11.98 8.54
C MET A 1 3.24 -11.85 7.08
N LYS A 2 2.16 -12.49 6.71
CA LYS A 2 1.63 -12.45 5.36
C LYS A 2 0.63 -11.32 5.23
N ILE A 3 0.82 -10.46 4.24
CA ILE A 3 -0.08 -9.35 3.96
C ILE A 3 -0.50 -9.44 2.50
N THR A 4 -1.80 -9.35 2.25
CA THR A 4 -2.32 -9.26 0.88
C THR A 4 -2.44 -7.80 0.53
N LEU A 5 -1.74 -7.37 -0.52
CA LEU A 5 -1.83 -6.01 -1.02
C LEU A 5 -2.84 -5.95 -2.15
N LEU A 6 -3.70 -4.95 -2.14
CA LEU A 6 -4.62 -4.66 -3.23
C LEU A 6 -4.29 -3.27 -3.76
N PHE A 7 -4.19 -3.15 -5.07
CA PHE A 7 -3.90 -1.89 -5.74
C PHE A 7 -5.12 -1.46 -6.54
N PHE A 8 -5.51 -0.21 -6.39
CA PHE A 8 -6.72 0.32 -7.03
C PHE A 8 -6.42 1.53 -7.89
N ALA A 9 -7.36 1.84 -8.79
CA ALA A 9 -7.35 3.04 -9.62
C ALA A 9 -6.03 3.17 -10.39
N ARG A 10 -5.45 4.36 -10.38
CA ARG A 10 -4.23 4.62 -11.13
C ARG A 10 -3.05 3.75 -10.67
N PHE A 11 -2.99 3.38 -9.39
CA PHE A 11 -1.92 2.52 -8.90
C PHE A 11 -1.95 1.16 -9.60
N ARG A 12 -3.14 0.57 -9.72
CA ARG A 12 -3.29 -0.70 -10.42
C ARG A 12 -2.84 -0.59 -11.87
N GLN A 13 -3.19 0.50 -12.53
CA GLN A 13 -2.83 0.73 -13.92
C GLN A 13 -1.32 0.93 -14.08
N CYS A 14 -0.71 1.75 -13.24
CA CYS A 14 0.72 2.03 -13.30
C CYS A 14 1.57 0.81 -13.01
N LEU A 15 1.15 0.01 -12.02
CA LEU A 15 1.92 -1.14 -11.59
C LEU A 15 1.62 -2.40 -12.41
N ALA A 16 0.58 -2.36 -13.24
CA ALA A 16 0.08 -3.50 -14.02
C ALA A 16 -0.19 -4.71 -13.12
N THR A 17 -0.64 -4.45 -11.89
CA THR A 17 -0.86 -5.46 -10.86
C THR A 17 -2.04 -5.02 -10.01
N ASP A 18 -2.98 -5.93 -9.75
CA ASP A 18 -4.11 -5.62 -8.88
C ASP A 18 -3.98 -6.22 -7.49
N GLN A 19 -3.14 -7.24 -7.32
CA GLN A 19 -3.01 -7.93 -6.05
C GLN A 19 -1.65 -8.59 -5.93
N GLU A 20 -1.10 -8.58 -4.73
CA GLU A 20 0.17 -9.25 -4.45
C GLU A 20 0.20 -9.65 -2.97
N VAL A 21 0.69 -10.87 -2.68
CA VAL A 21 0.91 -11.30 -1.30
C VAL A 21 2.38 -11.10 -0.98
N ILE A 22 2.67 -10.46 0.15
CA ILE A 22 4.03 -10.20 0.59
C ILE A 22 4.27 -10.77 1.98
N ASP A 23 5.54 -11.00 2.30
CA ASP A 23 5.98 -11.23 3.66
C ASP A 23 6.55 -9.92 4.21
N ALA A 24 6.11 -9.56 5.41
CA ALA A 24 6.61 -8.36 6.08
C ALA A 24 6.98 -8.70 7.51
N PRO A 25 7.94 -7.97 8.11
CA PRO A 25 8.29 -8.18 9.52
C PRO A 25 7.09 -7.92 10.43
N ALA A 26 6.98 -8.71 11.48
CA ALA A 26 5.94 -8.51 12.48
C ALA A 26 6.03 -7.08 13.03
N GLY A 27 4.88 -6.44 13.19
CA GLY A 27 4.83 -5.07 13.70
C GLY A 27 4.99 -3.99 12.63
N SER A 28 5.12 -4.36 11.36
CA SER A 28 5.19 -3.36 10.28
C SER A 28 3.95 -2.50 10.25
N THR A 29 4.15 -1.22 9.98
CA THR A 29 3.05 -0.27 9.76
C THR A 29 2.75 -0.16 8.27
N VAL A 30 1.65 0.52 7.94
CA VAL A 30 1.34 0.83 6.54
C VAL A 30 2.49 1.61 5.90
N ALA A 31 3.06 2.60 6.63
CA ALA A 31 4.19 3.37 6.14
C ALA A 31 5.39 2.48 5.78
N ASP A 32 5.67 1.48 6.62
CA ASP A 32 6.77 0.54 6.36
C ASP A 32 6.55 -0.21 5.05
N ILE A 33 5.32 -0.61 4.78
CA ILE A 33 5.00 -1.31 3.53
C ILE A 33 5.15 -0.38 2.32
N VAL A 34 4.66 0.85 2.44
CA VAL A 34 4.78 1.85 1.37
C VAL A 34 6.26 2.10 1.07
N ASP A 35 7.09 2.26 2.09
CA ASP A 35 8.52 2.47 1.92
C ASP A 35 9.19 1.26 1.25
N MET A 36 8.79 0.06 1.62
CA MET A 36 9.31 -1.16 1.00
C MET A 36 8.97 -1.22 -0.48
N LEU A 37 7.73 -0.85 -0.83
CA LEU A 37 7.30 -0.84 -2.23
C LEU A 37 8.05 0.22 -3.03
N ALA A 38 8.23 1.42 -2.47
CA ALA A 38 9.01 2.47 -3.12
C ALA A 38 10.44 2.02 -3.36
N GLY A 39 10.98 1.23 -2.45
CA GLY A 39 12.36 0.71 -2.55
C GLY A 39 12.57 -0.28 -3.69
N ARG A 40 11.51 -0.75 -4.33
CA ARG A 40 11.64 -1.60 -5.52
C ARG A 40 12.19 -0.86 -6.74
N GLY A 41 12.16 0.48 -6.72
CA GLY A 41 12.65 1.31 -7.81
C GLY A 41 11.67 1.44 -8.98
N ASP A 42 12.11 2.09 -10.04
CA ASP A 42 11.33 2.28 -11.27
C ASP A 42 9.92 2.79 -11.00
N ILE A 43 8.90 2.16 -11.58
CA ILE A 43 7.51 2.60 -11.43
C ILE A 43 7.03 2.52 -9.97
N TRP A 44 7.54 1.57 -9.19
CA TRP A 44 7.17 1.45 -7.78
C TRP A 44 7.62 2.68 -6.99
N GLN A 45 8.82 3.17 -7.26
CA GLN A 45 9.31 4.39 -6.63
C GLN A 45 8.49 5.60 -7.04
N GLU A 46 8.14 5.72 -8.31
CA GLU A 46 7.30 6.83 -8.78
C GLU A 46 5.94 6.85 -8.09
N VAL A 47 5.33 5.69 -7.93
CA VAL A 47 3.98 5.58 -7.35
C VAL A 47 4.01 5.84 -5.85
N PHE A 48 5.03 5.34 -5.13
CA PHE A 48 5.03 5.31 -3.67
C PHE A 48 6.05 6.23 -3.01
N ALA A 49 6.83 7.00 -3.78
CA ALA A 49 7.85 7.88 -3.20
C ALA A 49 7.26 8.99 -2.33
N ASP A 50 6.06 9.46 -2.66
CA ASP A 50 5.36 10.47 -1.88
C ASP A 50 4.20 9.81 -1.13
N ASP A 51 4.45 9.42 0.11
CA ASP A 51 3.46 8.71 0.91
C ASP A 51 2.26 9.59 1.28
N ALA A 52 2.40 10.91 1.22
CA ALA A 52 1.27 11.82 1.42
C ALA A 52 0.21 11.67 0.33
N ARG A 53 0.55 11.03 -0.79
CA ARG A 53 -0.36 10.78 -1.89
C ARG A 53 -0.84 9.33 -1.94
N VAL A 54 -0.71 8.62 -0.83
CA VAL A 54 -1.16 7.24 -0.72
C VAL A 54 -2.23 7.14 0.35
N MET A 55 -3.38 6.61 -0.03
CA MET A 55 -4.45 6.29 0.91
C MET A 55 -4.43 4.79 1.17
N ALA A 56 -4.88 4.40 2.35
CA ALA A 56 -4.82 3.01 2.76
C ALA A 56 -6.08 2.58 3.49
N ALA A 57 -6.44 1.31 3.32
CA ALA A 57 -7.50 0.67 4.09
C ALA A 57 -7.03 -0.72 4.50
N ILE A 58 -7.23 -1.06 5.77
CA ILE A 58 -6.92 -2.39 6.28
C ILE A 58 -8.25 -3.11 6.48
N ASN A 59 -8.40 -4.26 5.82
CA ASN A 59 -9.61 -5.08 5.91
C ASN A 59 -10.87 -4.25 5.67
N GLU A 60 -10.82 -3.43 4.61
CA GLU A 60 -11.93 -2.58 4.15
C GLU A 60 -12.24 -1.38 5.05
N GLN A 61 -11.36 -1.09 6.03
CA GLN A 61 -11.53 0.09 6.88
C GLN A 61 -10.42 1.08 6.61
N MET A 62 -10.81 2.33 6.35
CA MET A 62 -9.84 3.41 6.13
C MET A 62 -8.94 3.54 7.34
N THR A 63 -7.66 3.76 7.08
CA THR A 63 -6.67 3.87 8.11
C THR A 63 -5.60 4.89 7.72
N THR A 64 -4.61 5.06 8.59
CA THR A 64 -3.50 5.98 8.36
C THR A 64 -2.20 5.20 8.17
N LEU A 65 -1.16 5.90 7.74
CA LEU A 65 0.15 5.31 7.51
C LEU A 65 0.78 4.74 8.79
N GLU A 66 0.38 5.25 9.95
CA GLU A 66 0.93 4.83 11.23
C GLU A 66 0.29 3.55 11.78
N SER A 67 -0.77 3.06 11.16
CA SER A 67 -1.45 1.86 11.64
C SER A 67 -0.59 0.63 11.49
N SER A 68 -0.57 -0.20 12.52
CA SER A 68 0.15 -1.46 12.50
C SER A 68 -0.65 -2.54 11.79
N LEU A 69 0.06 -3.42 11.11
CA LEU A 69 -0.53 -4.55 10.40
C LEU A 69 -0.38 -5.83 11.21
N GLN A 70 -1.27 -6.76 10.97
CA GLN A 70 -1.23 -8.09 11.60
C GLN A 70 -1.20 -9.16 10.51
N ASP A 71 -0.71 -10.33 10.88
CA ASP A 71 -0.66 -11.45 9.95
C ASP A 71 -2.05 -11.75 9.40
N GLY A 72 -2.12 -11.89 8.09
CA GLY A 72 -3.39 -12.17 7.40
C GLY A 72 -4.17 -10.95 6.98
N ASP A 73 -3.71 -9.74 7.33
CA ASP A 73 -4.41 -8.51 6.92
C ASP A 73 -4.38 -8.33 5.41
N THR A 74 -5.43 -7.68 4.91
CA THR A 74 -5.51 -7.19 3.54
C THR A 74 -5.35 -5.68 3.56
N LEU A 75 -4.32 -5.19 2.87
CA LEU A 75 -4.01 -3.77 2.80
C LEU A 75 -4.32 -3.26 1.39
N ALA A 76 -5.31 -2.40 1.29
CA ALA A 76 -5.63 -1.73 0.03
C ALA A 76 -4.89 -0.40 -0.05
N LEU A 77 -4.28 -0.15 -1.20
CA LEU A 77 -3.54 1.08 -1.47
C LEU A 77 -4.14 1.76 -2.70
N PHE A 78 -4.38 3.04 -2.60
CA PHE A 78 -5.00 3.81 -3.68
C PHE A 78 -4.63 5.28 -3.58
N PRO A 79 -4.69 6.02 -4.70
CA PRO A 79 -4.39 7.46 -4.67
C PRO A 79 -5.52 8.23 -3.97
N PRO A 80 -5.21 9.40 -3.40
CA PRO A 80 -6.25 10.23 -2.81
C PRO A 80 -7.30 10.59 -3.86
N VAL A 81 -8.55 10.60 -3.43
CA VAL A 81 -9.64 11.08 -4.28
C VAL A 81 -9.57 12.61 -4.25
N THR A 82 -9.19 13.20 -5.36
CA THR A 82 -9.26 14.65 -5.48
C THR A 82 -10.71 15.00 -5.84
N GLY A 83 -11.37 15.61 -4.92
CA GLY A 83 -12.74 16.03 -5.16
C GLY A 83 -12.82 17.07 -6.27
N GLY A 84 -13.37 16.73 -7.28
CA GLY A 84 -13.68 17.73 -8.26
C GLY A 84 -12.98 17.81 -9.43
#